data_51560dceda6683ac5a52ee7bac93d4a2
#
_entry.id   51560dceda6683ac5a52ee7bac93d4a2
#
_cell.length_a   1.000
_cell.length_b   1.000
_cell.length_c   1.000
_cell.angle_alpha   90.00
_cell.angle_beta   90.00
_cell.angle_gamma   90.00
#
_symmetry.space_group_name_H-M   'P 1'
#
loop_
_entity.id
_entity.type
_entity.pdbx_description
1 polymer ?
#
loop_
_entity_poly.entity_id
_entity_poly.type
_entity_poly.pdbx_seq_one_letter_code
_entity_poly.pdbx_strand_id
1 'polypeptide(L)'
;MAGLSTKAIKTRIKSMQSTRQITKAMELVAASKLRSAQAKAISSRPYFQTLYAAMDEIADTNNDFTSPYLHANPNGKPAYVVIAGDRGLAGGYNNNILKLVYSQMEEGAAVLPIGKKAVEYFKRKNVTVITESYAEAASVSIGDCYTIAKMLADGFLD
;
A
#
# COMPACT_ATOMS: atom_id res chain seq x y z
N MET A 1 -0.82 21.91 46.84
CA MET A 1 -0.31 21.06 45.72
C MET A 1 0.20 19.75 46.34
N ALA A 2 -0.52 18.65 46.13
CA ALA A 2 -0.10 17.34 46.64
C ALA A 2 1.14 16.86 45.85
N GLY A 3 2.30 16.82 46.56
CA GLY A 3 3.55 16.32 46.00
C GLY A 3 3.40 14.87 45.57
N LEU A 4 3.77 14.54 44.35
CA LEU A 4 3.85 13.16 43.88
C LEU A 4 4.75 12.36 44.81
N SER A 5 4.25 11.28 45.38
CA SER A 5 5.03 10.39 46.25
C SER A 5 6.28 9.90 45.54
N THR A 6 7.44 9.89 46.22
CA THR A 6 8.71 9.38 45.66
C THR A 6 8.55 7.98 45.08
N LYS A 7 7.67 7.16 45.63
CA LYS A 7 7.33 5.83 45.10
C LYS A 7 6.65 5.93 43.73
N ALA A 8 5.71 6.87 43.56
CA ALA A 8 5.04 7.08 42.27
C ALA A 8 6.02 7.54 41.19
N ILE A 9 6.96 8.42 41.52
CA ILE A 9 8.00 8.89 40.62
C ILE A 9 8.93 7.71 40.18
N LYS A 10 9.39 6.90 41.13
CA LYS A 10 10.21 5.71 40.82
C LYS A 10 9.49 4.72 39.90
N THR A 11 8.20 4.46 40.15
CA THR A 11 7.38 3.60 39.28
C THR A 11 7.27 4.17 37.89
N ARG A 12 7.09 5.47 37.74
CA ARG A 12 7.01 6.16 36.46
C ARG A 12 8.33 6.10 35.68
N ILE A 13 9.48 6.29 36.36
CA ILE A 13 10.81 6.14 35.76
C ILE A 13 11.00 4.73 35.22
N LYS A 14 10.67 3.70 36.01
CA LYS A 14 10.78 2.29 35.61
C LYS A 14 9.89 1.98 34.37
N SER A 15 8.67 2.48 34.36
CA SER A 15 7.75 2.34 33.22
C SER A 15 8.32 2.99 31.96
N MET A 16 8.84 4.21 32.06
CA MET A 16 9.46 4.90 30.92
C MET A 16 10.74 4.21 30.42
N GLN A 17 11.56 3.66 31.31
CA GLN A 17 12.72 2.85 30.93
C GLN A 17 12.31 1.59 30.17
N SER A 18 11.27 0.89 30.63
CA SER A 18 10.71 -0.27 29.93
C SER A 18 10.19 0.09 28.53
N THR A 19 9.42 1.17 28.43
CA THR A 19 8.91 1.69 27.16
C THR A 19 10.05 2.02 26.19
N ARG A 20 11.12 2.67 26.70
CA ARG A 20 12.32 2.97 25.89
C ARG A 20 12.98 1.70 25.34
N GLN A 21 13.09 0.66 26.16
CA GLN A 21 13.67 -0.63 25.70
C GLN A 21 12.81 -1.27 24.61
N ILE A 22 11.49 -1.27 24.78
CA ILE A 22 10.55 -1.80 23.79
C ILE A 22 10.66 -1.03 22.47
N THR A 23 10.63 0.31 22.52
CA THR A 23 10.72 1.13 21.29
C THR A 23 12.06 0.96 20.59
N LYS A 24 13.16 0.78 21.34
CA LYS A 24 14.47 0.49 20.76
C LYS A 24 14.52 -0.88 20.05
N ALA A 25 13.91 -1.89 20.65
CA ALA A 25 13.77 -3.19 20.02
C ALA A 25 12.91 -3.12 18.74
N MET A 26 11.80 -2.36 18.78
CA MET A 26 10.96 -2.13 17.60
C MET A 26 11.72 -1.42 16.47
N GLU A 27 12.54 -0.43 16.80
CA GLU A 27 13.43 0.27 15.85
C GLU A 27 14.37 -0.70 15.13
N LEU A 28 15.03 -1.59 15.87
CA LEU A 28 15.95 -2.58 15.29
C LEU A 28 15.23 -3.56 14.35
N VAL A 29 14.06 -4.05 14.75
CA VAL A 29 13.23 -4.94 13.91
C VAL A 29 12.75 -4.21 12.66
N ALA A 30 12.29 -2.98 12.79
CA ALA A 30 11.84 -2.18 11.66
C ALA A 30 12.98 -1.89 10.67
N ALA A 31 14.17 -1.54 11.17
CA ALA A 31 15.36 -1.32 10.35
C ALA A 31 15.78 -2.58 9.57
N SER A 32 15.72 -3.76 10.21
CA SER A 32 16.01 -5.03 9.54
C SER A 32 15.01 -5.32 8.41
N LYS A 33 13.72 -5.15 8.67
CA LYS A 33 12.66 -5.34 7.67
C LYS A 33 12.79 -4.35 6.52
N LEU A 34 13.11 -3.09 6.80
CA LEU A 34 13.34 -2.08 5.77
C LEU A 34 14.50 -2.47 4.84
N ARG A 35 15.64 -2.90 5.39
CA ARG A 35 16.77 -3.36 4.58
C ARG A 35 16.40 -4.53 3.68
N SER A 36 15.66 -5.51 4.19
CA SER A 36 15.19 -6.64 3.39
C SER A 36 14.25 -6.21 2.26
N ALA A 37 13.31 -5.32 2.55
CA ALA A 37 12.40 -4.78 1.54
C ALA A 37 13.12 -3.95 0.47
N GLN A 38 14.09 -3.11 0.88
CA GLN A 38 14.92 -2.34 -0.04
C GLN A 38 15.76 -3.23 -0.95
N ALA A 39 16.38 -4.28 -0.40
CA ALA A 39 17.18 -5.23 -1.19
C ALA A 39 16.31 -5.91 -2.26
N LYS A 40 15.09 -6.35 -1.92
CA LYS A 40 14.14 -6.92 -2.88
C LYS A 40 13.75 -5.91 -3.97
N ALA A 41 13.42 -4.68 -3.58
CA ALA A 41 13.06 -3.63 -4.54
C ALA A 41 14.19 -3.29 -5.51
N ILE A 42 15.44 -3.24 -5.01
CA ILE A 42 16.61 -2.97 -5.84
C ILE A 42 16.88 -4.13 -6.80
N SER A 43 16.80 -5.37 -6.32
CA SER A 43 17.04 -6.56 -7.15
C SER A 43 15.98 -6.77 -8.24
N SER A 44 14.75 -6.33 -8.03
CA SER A 44 13.68 -6.43 -9.04
C SER A 44 13.70 -5.32 -10.09
N ARG A 45 14.37 -4.18 -9.81
CA ARG A 45 14.39 -3.01 -10.70
C ARG A 45 14.90 -3.30 -12.11
N PRO A 46 16.01 -4.03 -12.33
CA PRO A 46 16.48 -4.35 -13.70
C PRO A 46 15.44 -5.13 -14.51
N TYR A 47 14.73 -6.06 -13.87
CA TYR A 47 13.66 -6.81 -14.53
C TYR A 47 12.55 -5.88 -15.03
N PHE A 48 12.08 -4.97 -14.19
CA PHE A 48 11.05 -4.00 -14.59
C PHE A 48 11.51 -3.08 -15.70
N GLN A 49 12.75 -2.59 -15.63
CA GLN A 49 13.32 -1.74 -16.70
C GLN A 49 13.36 -2.45 -18.04
N THR A 50 13.80 -3.72 -18.07
CA THR A 50 13.83 -4.52 -19.28
C THR A 50 12.41 -4.80 -19.80
N LEU A 51 11.48 -5.12 -18.92
CA LEU A 51 10.08 -5.36 -19.29
C LEU A 51 9.44 -4.11 -19.92
N TYR A 52 9.60 -2.94 -19.29
CA TYR A 52 9.09 -1.68 -19.83
C TYR A 52 9.69 -1.36 -21.20
N ALA A 53 11.00 -1.49 -21.36
CA ALA A 53 11.67 -1.24 -22.64
C ALA A 53 11.15 -2.18 -23.74
N ALA A 54 10.94 -3.46 -23.43
CA ALA A 54 10.36 -4.41 -24.38
C ALA A 54 8.91 -4.08 -24.75
N MET A 55 8.11 -3.63 -23.79
CA MET A 55 6.72 -3.21 -24.07
C MET A 55 6.67 -1.95 -24.92
N ASP A 56 7.51 -0.96 -24.66
CA ASP A 56 7.62 0.26 -25.45
C ASP A 56 8.05 -0.06 -26.88
N GLU A 57 9.06 -0.94 -27.07
CA GLU A 57 9.52 -1.38 -28.38
C GLU A 57 8.40 -2.09 -29.17
N ILE A 58 7.60 -2.95 -28.53
CA ILE A 58 6.46 -3.61 -29.16
C ILE A 58 5.40 -2.59 -29.56
N ALA A 59 5.10 -1.62 -28.72
CA ALA A 59 4.11 -0.59 -29.00
C ALA A 59 4.54 0.33 -30.16
N ASP A 60 5.82 0.67 -30.24
CA ASP A 60 6.35 1.57 -31.27
C ASP A 60 6.56 0.87 -32.63
N THR A 61 6.88 -0.42 -32.62
CA THR A 61 7.27 -1.14 -33.82
C THR A 61 6.09 -1.77 -34.55
N ASN A 62 5.02 -2.12 -33.85
CA ASN A 62 3.85 -2.79 -34.43
C ASN A 62 2.68 -1.83 -34.64
N ASN A 63 2.62 -1.16 -35.78
CA ASN A 63 1.49 -0.32 -36.18
C ASN A 63 0.16 -1.11 -36.32
N ASP A 64 0.22 -2.42 -36.49
CA ASP A 64 -0.94 -3.31 -36.60
C ASP A 64 -1.31 -3.99 -35.26
N PHE A 65 -0.57 -3.70 -34.17
CA PHE A 65 -0.89 -4.25 -32.86
C PHE A 65 -2.11 -3.55 -32.26
N THR A 66 -3.23 -4.25 -32.26
CA THR A 66 -4.47 -3.78 -31.65
C THR A 66 -4.75 -4.57 -30.37
N SER A 67 -4.93 -3.87 -29.27
CA SER A 67 -5.35 -4.46 -28.01
C SER A 67 -6.43 -3.58 -27.39
N PRO A 68 -7.48 -4.16 -26.80
CA PRO A 68 -8.48 -3.37 -26.10
C PRO A 68 -7.90 -2.53 -24.95
N TYR A 69 -6.74 -2.92 -24.42
CA TYR A 69 -6.05 -2.20 -23.35
C TYR A 69 -5.24 -0.99 -23.82
N LEU A 70 -5.05 -0.79 -25.12
CA LEU A 70 -4.36 0.37 -25.67
C LEU A 70 -5.26 1.60 -25.82
N HIS A 71 -6.56 1.42 -25.73
CA HIS A 71 -7.53 2.49 -25.90
C HIS A 71 -8.19 2.80 -24.55
N ALA A 72 -8.32 4.10 -24.25
CA ALA A 72 -9.09 4.51 -23.09
C ALA A 72 -10.55 4.07 -23.25
N ASN A 73 -11.13 3.48 -22.21
CA ASN A 73 -12.58 3.22 -22.19
C ASN A 73 -13.30 4.55 -21.87
N PRO A 74 -13.98 5.18 -22.84
CA PRO A 74 -14.59 6.50 -22.63
C PRO A 74 -15.73 6.48 -21.62
N ASN A 75 -16.32 5.31 -21.35
CA ASN A 75 -17.40 5.11 -20.38
C ASN A 75 -16.91 4.48 -19.09
N GLY A 76 -15.64 4.10 -19.04
CA GLY A 76 -15.04 3.46 -17.90
C GLY A 76 -14.86 4.44 -16.72
N LYS A 77 -15.00 3.92 -15.52
CA LYS A 77 -14.74 4.68 -14.29
C LYS A 77 -13.36 4.29 -13.76
N PRO A 78 -12.62 5.25 -13.18
CA PRO A 78 -11.28 4.96 -12.67
C PRO A 78 -11.31 3.93 -11.54
N ALA A 79 -10.39 2.98 -11.58
CA ALA A 79 -10.10 2.07 -10.48
C ALA A 79 -8.75 2.43 -9.84
N TYR A 80 -8.74 2.65 -8.53
CA TYR A 80 -7.54 3.03 -7.77
C TYR A 80 -7.00 1.83 -7.00
N VAL A 81 -5.78 1.41 -7.30
CA VAL A 81 -5.04 0.45 -6.46
C VAL A 81 -4.32 1.23 -5.38
N VAL A 82 -4.72 1.06 -4.13
CA VAL A 82 -4.22 1.86 -3.00
C VAL A 82 -3.46 0.98 -2.03
N ILE A 83 -2.13 1.14 -2.00
CA ILE A 83 -1.25 0.37 -1.13
C ILE A 83 -0.92 1.20 0.12
N ALA A 84 -1.29 0.71 1.29
CA ALA A 84 -0.95 1.29 2.57
C ALA A 84 -0.37 0.24 3.54
N GLY A 85 0.14 0.66 4.67
CA GLY A 85 0.72 -0.24 5.66
C GLY A 85 -0.33 -1.02 6.46
N ASP A 86 0.11 -2.13 7.05
CA ASP A 86 -0.72 -2.97 7.92
C ASP A 86 -0.75 -2.45 9.36
N ARG A 87 0.31 -1.75 9.76
CA ARG A 87 0.53 -1.30 11.14
C ARG A 87 0.53 0.22 11.27
N GLY A 88 0.32 0.69 12.49
CA GLY A 88 0.50 2.09 12.86
C GLY A 88 1.96 2.44 13.15
N LEU A 89 2.16 3.57 13.80
CA LEU A 89 3.48 4.12 14.15
C LEU A 89 4.37 4.43 12.94
N ALA A 90 3.77 4.75 11.80
CA ALA A 90 4.43 5.14 10.55
C ALA A 90 4.30 6.65 10.25
N GLY A 91 4.18 7.48 11.29
CA GLY A 91 3.92 8.91 11.13
C GLY A 91 2.64 9.18 10.34
N GLY A 92 2.65 10.18 9.47
CA GLY A 92 1.51 10.56 8.62
C GLY A 92 1.34 9.74 7.33
N TYR A 93 2.25 8.82 7.02
CA TYR A 93 2.31 8.14 5.73
C TYR A 93 0.96 7.55 5.28
N ASN A 94 0.38 6.66 6.09
CA ASN A 94 -0.88 6.03 5.72
C ASN A 94 -2.01 7.06 5.55
N ASN A 95 -2.16 7.99 6.48
CA ASN A 95 -3.21 9.01 6.42
C ASN A 95 -3.06 9.94 5.21
N ASN A 96 -1.84 10.33 4.87
CA ASN A 96 -1.58 11.23 3.75
C ASN A 96 -1.95 10.58 2.42
N ILE A 97 -1.50 9.34 2.19
CA ILE A 97 -1.86 8.57 0.98
C ILE A 97 -3.37 8.37 0.87
N LEU A 98 -4.03 7.92 1.95
CA LEU A 98 -5.45 7.62 1.94
C LEU A 98 -6.31 8.87 1.70
N LYS A 99 -5.93 10.00 2.31
CA LYS A 99 -6.60 11.29 2.07
C LYS A 99 -6.37 11.81 0.67
N LEU A 100 -5.13 11.70 0.16
CA LEU A 100 -4.78 12.13 -1.19
C LEU A 100 -5.65 11.40 -2.22
N VAL A 101 -5.68 10.07 -2.17
CA VAL A 101 -6.49 9.28 -3.09
C VAL A 101 -7.97 9.65 -2.96
N TYR A 102 -8.51 9.66 -1.74
CA TYR A 102 -9.92 9.97 -1.53
C TYR A 102 -10.33 11.37 -2.04
N SER A 103 -9.43 12.35 -1.96
CA SER A 103 -9.69 13.70 -2.45
C SER A 103 -9.63 13.82 -3.99
N GLN A 104 -9.00 12.85 -4.65
CA GLN A 104 -8.87 12.81 -6.12
C GLN A 104 -9.82 11.81 -6.78
N MET A 105 -10.54 11.00 -5.98
CA MET A 105 -11.50 10.04 -6.51
C MET A 105 -12.69 10.73 -7.17
N GLU A 106 -12.99 10.32 -8.37
CA GLU A 106 -14.19 10.73 -9.11
C GLU A 106 -15.43 9.98 -8.61
N GLU A 107 -16.60 10.53 -8.90
CA GLU A 107 -17.85 9.89 -8.52
C GLU A 107 -18.02 8.56 -9.28
N GLY A 108 -18.28 7.50 -8.52
CA GLY A 108 -18.42 6.14 -9.03
C GLY A 108 -17.10 5.41 -9.28
N ALA A 109 -15.95 6.01 -8.93
CA ALA A 109 -14.67 5.32 -8.97
C ALA A 109 -14.64 4.13 -8.00
N ALA A 110 -13.89 3.09 -8.39
CA ALA A 110 -13.68 1.91 -7.55
C ALA A 110 -12.29 1.93 -6.89
N VAL A 111 -12.13 1.21 -5.77
CA VAL A 111 -10.85 1.07 -5.10
C VAL A 111 -10.52 -0.39 -4.82
N LEU A 112 -9.28 -0.77 -5.08
CA LEU A 112 -8.67 -2.03 -4.65
C LEU A 112 -7.65 -1.71 -3.55
N PRO A 113 -8.05 -1.83 -2.26
CA PRO A 113 -7.17 -1.52 -1.15
C PRO A 113 -6.24 -2.69 -0.83
N ILE A 114 -4.95 -2.41 -0.68
CA ILE A 114 -3.93 -3.34 -0.24
C ILE A 114 -3.34 -2.83 1.07
N GLY A 115 -3.33 -3.67 2.09
CA GLY A 115 -2.89 -3.37 3.44
C GLY A 115 -4.05 -2.96 4.37
N LYS A 116 -3.91 -3.34 5.63
CA LYS A 116 -4.96 -3.18 6.66
C LYS A 116 -5.47 -1.75 6.78
N LYS A 117 -4.57 -0.76 6.70
CA LYS A 117 -4.96 0.65 6.83
C LYS A 117 -5.78 1.16 5.65
N ALA A 118 -5.51 0.65 4.43
CA ALA A 118 -6.32 0.97 3.26
C ALA A 118 -7.71 0.33 3.35
N VAL A 119 -7.78 -0.98 3.65
CA VAL A 119 -9.05 -1.70 3.80
C VAL A 119 -9.92 -1.05 4.88
N GLU A 120 -9.38 -0.80 6.09
CA GLU A 120 -10.12 -0.15 7.19
C GLU A 120 -10.62 1.25 6.85
N TYR A 121 -9.87 2.00 6.04
CA TYR A 121 -10.23 3.36 5.65
C TYR A 121 -11.38 3.36 4.65
N PHE A 122 -11.24 2.62 3.53
CA PHE A 122 -12.24 2.64 2.46
C PHE A 122 -13.52 1.90 2.82
N LYS A 123 -13.47 0.89 3.68
CA LYS A 123 -14.66 0.24 4.23
C LYS A 123 -15.61 1.21 4.97
N ARG A 124 -15.08 2.31 5.49
CA ARG A 124 -15.87 3.35 6.19
C ARG A 124 -16.33 4.48 5.26
N LYS A 125 -15.98 4.39 3.98
CA LYS A 125 -16.33 5.40 2.98
C LYS A 125 -17.40 4.86 2.04
N ASN A 126 -18.17 5.77 1.48
CA ASN A 126 -19.16 5.41 0.47
C ASN A 126 -18.49 5.32 -0.91
N VAL A 127 -17.66 4.29 -1.09
CA VAL A 127 -16.94 4.01 -2.34
C VAL A 127 -17.07 2.53 -2.68
N THR A 128 -17.02 2.20 -3.96
CA THR A 128 -17.00 0.81 -4.42
C THR A 128 -15.67 0.16 -4.10
N VAL A 129 -15.66 -0.86 -3.24
CA VAL A 129 -14.47 -1.65 -2.91
C VAL A 129 -14.48 -2.91 -3.75
N ILE A 130 -13.46 -3.10 -4.60
CA ILE A 130 -13.36 -4.26 -5.51
C ILE A 130 -13.19 -5.55 -4.71
N THR A 131 -12.31 -5.55 -3.71
CA THR A 131 -12.08 -6.69 -2.81
C THR A 131 -11.47 -6.23 -1.49
N GLU A 132 -11.72 -6.96 -0.41
CA GLU A 132 -11.08 -6.76 0.90
C GLU A 132 -10.00 -7.84 1.20
N SER A 133 -9.69 -8.71 0.24
CA SER A 133 -8.86 -9.90 0.46
C SER A 133 -7.40 -9.60 0.78
N TYR A 134 -6.92 -8.40 0.42
CA TYR A 134 -5.50 -8.01 0.57
C TYR A 134 -5.27 -7.13 1.81
N ALA A 135 -5.86 -7.50 2.93
CA ALA A 135 -5.73 -6.78 4.20
C ALA A 135 -4.32 -6.82 4.83
N GLU A 136 -3.41 -7.70 4.35
CA GLU A 136 -2.01 -7.74 4.75
C GLU A 136 -1.10 -7.49 3.56
N ALA A 137 -0.60 -6.24 3.41
CA ALA A 137 0.30 -5.88 2.31
C ALA A 137 1.61 -6.69 2.32
N ALA A 138 2.08 -7.08 3.50
CA ALA A 138 3.31 -7.86 3.65
C ALA A 138 3.17 -9.33 3.20
N SER A 139 1.97 -9.87 3.09
CA SER A 139 1.69 -11.25 2.69
C SER A 139 1.32 -11.40 1.22
N VAL A 140 1.15 -10.30 0.48
CA VAL A 140 0.83 -10.33 -0.95
C VAL A 140 1.94 -11.05 -1.72
N SER A 141 1.57 -12.15 -2.35
CA SER A 141 2.45 -13.01 -3.15
C SER A 141 2.41 -12.64 -4.64
N ILE A 142 3.28 -13.24 -5.43
CA ILE A 142 3.24 -13.11 -6.90
C ILE A 142 1.92 -13.66 -7.46
N GLY A 143 1.39 -14.75 -6.88
CA GLY A 143 0.10 -15.30 -7.27
C GLY A 143 -1.05 -14.32 -7.01
N ASP A 144 -1.00 -13.59 -5.88
CA ASP A 144 -1.97 -12.54 -5.58
C ASP A 144 -1.85 -11.38 -6.58
N CYS A 145 -0.63 -10.98 -6.94
CA CYS A 145 -0.41 -9.96 -7.97
C CYS A 145 -1.03 -10.36 -9.33
N TYR A 146 -0.90 -11.63 -9.71
CA TYR A 146 -1.55 -12.15 -10.92
C TYR A 146 -3.09 -12.07 -10.82
N THR A 147 -3.65 -12.46 -9.68
CA THR A 147 -5.10 -12.38 -9.43
C THR A 147 -5.61 -10.93 -9.45
N ILE A 148 -4.86 -10.01 -8.84
CA ILE A 148 -5.16 -8.58 -8.88
C ILE A 148 -5.13 -8.06 -10.32
N ALA A 149 -4.07 -8.38 -11.07
CA ALA A 149 -3.93 -7.96 -12.46
C ALA A 149 -5.08 -8.47 -13.32
N LYS A 150 -5.50 -9.73 -13.13
CA LYS A 150 -6.64 -10.29 -13.83
C LYS A 150 -7.95 -9.57 -13.47
N MET A 151 -8.22 -9.33 -12.19
CA MET A 151 -9.42 -8.57 -11.77
C MET A 151 -9.48 -7.17 -12.40
N LEU A 152 -8.33 -6.48 -12.48
CA LEU A 152 -8.26 -5.15 -13.07
C LEU A 152 -8.41 -5.19 -14.58
N ALA A 153 -7.85 -6.21 -15.25
CA ALA A 153 -7.97 -6.38 -16.69
C ALA A 153 -9.39 -6.74 -17.10
N ASP A 154 -10.04 -7.66 -16.37
CA ASP A 154 -11.44 -8.04 -16.62
C ASP A 154 -12.35 -6.81 -16.39
N GLY A 155 -12.20 -6.09 -15.29
CA GLY A 155 -13.00 -4.89 -15.00
C GLY A 155 -12.69 -3.68 -15.89
N PHE A 156 -11.63 -3.69 -16.67
CA PHE A 156 -11.35 -2.66 -17.68
C PHE A 156 -12.15 -2.89 -18.97
N LEU A 157 -12.48 -4.16 -19.26
CA LEU A 157 -13.19 -4.56 -20.48
C LEU A 157 -14.72 -4.47 -20.32
N ASP A 158 -15.22 -4.51 -19.05
CA ASP A 158 -16.63 -4.41 -18.71
C ASP A 158 -17.08 -2.92 -18.63
#